data_69f8ca8bb95472068cb3a0c743bbf0d6
#
_entry.id   69f8ca8bb95472068cb3a0c743bbf0d6
#
_cell.length_a   1.000
_cell.length_b   1.000
_cell.length_c   1.000
_cell.angle_alpha   90.00
_cell.angle_beta   90.00
_cell.angle_gamma   90.00
#
_symmetry.space_group_name_H-M   'P 1'
#
loop_
_entity.id
_entity.type
_entity.pdbx_description
1 polymer ?
#
loop_
_entity_poly.entity_id
_entity_poly.type
_entity_poly.pdbx_seq_one_letter_code
_entity_poly.pdbx_strand_id
1 'polypeptide(L)'
;MKAIERILSEFKPDEPILVEDIIRMFPDRSRQWVDNTLSNMTSSKQLIRYSTGVYFIPGTTGRGSSNLNPYKVIEKKYIKDENHVYGYYGDEWLLWKIGIVPRHSDVMMIVSNHEKSRGRKVKVGKVDLYVSKAPTEINKENQWVLQLLEVIRLVDVNELPDMERNQLVNFILDQKITITDVRQYCEYFPDVVSKRILTGYVYDWLHFYLKHSSL
;
A
#
# COMPACT_ATOMS: atom_id res chain seq x y z
N MET A 1 -6.76 -6.82 32.90
CA MET A 1 -7.57 -6.05 31.92
C MET A 1 -8.39 -7.05 31.08
N LYS A 2 -9.70 -6.85 30.98
CA LYS A 2 -10.54 -7.75 30.16
C LYS A 2 -10.20 -7.55 28.68
N ALA A 3 -10.33 -8.59 27.85
CA ALA A 3 -9.95 -8.53 26.43
C ALA A 3 -10.62 -7.36 25.68
N ILE A 4 -11.90 -7.09 25.97
CA ILE A 4 -12.65 -5.98 25.39
C ILE A 4 -12.01 -4.63 25.74
N GLU A 5 -11.64 -4.41 27.00
CA GLU A 5 -10.99 -3.17 27.45
C GLU A 5 -9.65 -2.96 26.72
N ARG A 6 -8.89 -4.05 26.53
CA ARG A 6 -7.62 -4.00 25.79
C ARG A 6 -7.84 -3.60 24.33
N ILE A 7 -8.85 -4.17 23.65
CA ILE A 7 -9.18 -3.80 22.27
C ILE A 7 -9.59 -2.32 22.19
N LEU A 8 -10.47 -1.86 23.08
CA LEU A 8 -10.94 -0.48 23.07
C LEU A 8 -9.85 0.54 23.44
N SER A 9 -8.82 0.16 24.19
CA SER A 9 -7.69 1.05 24.51
C SER A 9 -6.62 1.10 23.42
N GLU A 10 -6.50 0.07 22.57
CA GLU A 10 -5.49 -0.03 21.54
C GLU A 10 -5.86 0.77 20.29
N PHE A 11 -7.16 0.79 19.93
CA PHE A 11 -7.59 1.42 18.68
C PHE A 11 -8.31 2.74 18.92
N LYS A 12 -8.05 3.71 18.04
CA LYS A 12 -8.73 5.01 18.03
C LYS A 12 -10.11 4.90 17.38
N PRO A 13 -11.09 5.72 17.80
CA PRO A 13 -12.36 5.84 17.08
C PRO A 13 -12.14 6.21 15.61
N ASP A 14 -13.02 5.69 14.73
CA ASP A 14 -13.02 5.92 13.28
C ASP A 14 -11.74 5.48 12.54
N GLU A 15 -10.98 4.56 13.16
CA GLU A 15 -9.86 3.87 12.52
C GLU A 15 -10.23 2.42 12.20
N PRO A 16 -9.77 1.87 11.06
CA PRO A 16 -10.07 0.49 10.69
C PRO A 16 -9.36 -0.50 11.62
N ILE A 17 -10.10 -1.49 12.10
CA ILE A 17 -9.62 -2.63 12.87
C ILE A 17 -9.82 -3.86 12.02
N LEU A 18 -8.73 -4.53 11.65
CA LEU A 18 -8.77 -5.78 10.91
C LEU A 18 -8.85 -6.95 11.90
N VAL A 19 -9.49 -8.05 11.49
CA VAL A 19 -9.51 -9.28 12.31
C VAL A 19 -8.10 -9.76 12.61
N GLU A 20 -7.18 -9.58 11.67
CA GLU A 20 -5.76 -9.91 11.79
C GLU A 20 -5.08 -9.12 12.90
N ASP A 21 -5.49 -7.87 13.17
CA ASP A 21 -4.97 -7.07 14.29
C ASP A 21 -5.32 -7.74 15.62
N ILE A 22 -6.57 -8.19 15.76
CA ILE A 22 -7.04 -8.86 16.97
C ILE A 22 -6.36 -10.22 17.16
N ILE A 23 -6.11 -10.97 16.09
CA ILE A 23 -5.35 -12.23 16.15
C ILE A 23 -3.93 -11.95 16.66
N ARG A 24 -3.26 -10.91 16.15
CA ARG A 24 -1.92 -10.52 16.61
C ARG A 24 -1.90 -10.07 18.07
N MET A 25 -2.94 -9.39 18.54
CA MET A 25 -3.07 -8.96 19.94
C MET A 25 -3.25 -10.15 20.91
N PHE A 26 -3.84 -11.24 20.45
CA PHE A 26 -4.18 -12.42 21.26
C PHE A 26 -3.68 -13.71 20.59
N PRO A 27 -2.36 -13.91 20.45
CA PRO A 27 -1.78 -15.03 19.71
C PRO A 27 -2.11 -16.41 20.33
N ASP A 28 -2.38 -16.44 21.65
CA ASP A 28 -2.72 -17.66 22.39
C ASP A 28 -4.23 -18.03 22.28
N ARG A 29 -5.02 -17.23 21.57
CA ARG A 29 -6.47 -17.47 21.42
C ARG A 29 -6.79 -18.06 20.04
N SER A 30 -7.79 -18.95 20.04
CA SER A 30 -8.27 -19.54 18.79
C SER A 30 -8.98 -18.50 17.91
N ARG A 31 -8.99 -18.74 16.59
CA ARG A 31 -9.79 -17.93 15.64
C ARG A 31 -11.26 -17.82 16.06
N GLN A 32 -11.85 -18.94 16.49
CA GLN A 32 -13.25 -18.96 16.97
C GLN A 32 -13.48 -18.02 18.15
N TRP A 33 -12.53 -17.94 19.08
CA TRP A 33 -12.61 -17.00 20.19
C TRP A 33 -12.58 -15.54 19.71
N VAL A 34 -11.74 -15.20 18.73
CA VAL A 34 -11.67 -13.86 18.11
C VAL A 34 -13.01 -13.52 17.47
N ASP A 35 -13.55 -14.42 16.64
CA ASP A 35 -14.82 -14.22 15.94
C ASP A 35 -15.99 -14.01 16.93
N ASN A 36 -16.05 -14.78 18.00
CA ASN A 36 -17.05 -14.64 19.08
C ASN A 36 -16.89 -13.29 19.81
N THR A 37 -15.65 -12.88 20.11
CA THR A 37 -15.37 -11.61 20.79
C THR A 37 -15.82 -10.43 19.92
N LEU A 38 -15.47 -10.41 18.64
CA LEU A 38 -15.90 -9.38 17.69
C LEU A 38 -17.42 -9.35 17.49
N SER A 39 -18.07 -10.53 17.46
CA SER A 39 -19.52 -10.64 17.40
C SER A 39 -20.19 -10.02 18.62
N ASN A 40 -19.70 -10.34 19.83
CA ASN A 40 -20.22 -9.78 21.08
C ASN A 40 -20.05 -8.26 21.16
N MET A 41 -18.87 -7.74 20.77
CA MET A 41 -18.60 -6.30 20.73
C MET A 41 -19.47 -5.57 19.70
N THR A 42 -19.78 -6.23 18.58
CA THR A 42 -20.70 -5.68 17.57
C THR A 42 -22.15 -5.67 18.07
N SER A 43 -22.60 -6.73 18.73
CA SER A 43 -23.94 -6.83 19.32
C SER A 43 -24.15 -5.79 20.42
N SER A 44 -23.12 -5.49 21.20
CA SER A 44 -23.12 -4.44 22.24
C SER A 44 -22.85 -3.03 21.70
N LYS A 45 -22.72 -2.85 20.37
CA LYS A 45 -22.43 -1.58 19.69
C LYS A 45 -21.12 -0.91 20.08
N GLN A 46 -20.18 -1.64 20.69
CA GLN A 46 -18.82 -1.18 20.98
C GLN A 46 -17.96 -1.14 19.72
N LEU A 47 -18.26 -2.02 18.76
CA LEU A 47 -17.70 -2.02 17.41
C LEU A 47 -18.83 -1.96 16.37
N ILE A 48 -18.52 -1.35 15.24
CA ILE A 48 -19.34 -1.43 14.02
C ILE A 48 -18.60 -2.25 13.00
N ARG A 49 -19.28 -3.21 12.37
CA ARG A 49 -18.75 -3.97 11.25
C ARG A 49 -18.89 -3.15 9.97
N TYR A 50 -17.77 -2.77 9.37
CA TYR A 50 -17.75 -2.04 8.10
C TYR A 50 -17.92 -2.97 6.89
N SER A 51 -17.17 -4.07 6.88
CA SER A 51 -17.22 -5.12 5.86
C SER A 51 -16.68 -6.43 6.44
N THR A 52 -16.60 -7.48 5.65
CA THR A 52 -16.03 -8.76 6.09
C THR A 52 -14.60 -8.57 6.59
N GLY A 53 -14.36 -8.89 7.86
CA GLY A 53 -13.06 -8.80 8.52
C GLY A 53 -12.60 -7.39 8.87
N VAL A 54 -13.47 -6.36 8.71
CA VAL A 54 -13.13 -4.96 9.02
C VAL A 54 -14.17 -4.39 9.99
N TYR A 55 -13.69 -3.84 11.09
CA TYR A 55 -14.47 -3.24 12.16
C TYR A 55 -13.89 -1.85 12.50
N PHE A 56 -14.61 -1.09 13.30
CA PHE A 56 -14.12 0.16 13.88
C PHE A 56 -14.90 0.51 15.16
N ILE A 57 -14.28 1.30 16.02
CA ILE A 57 -14.93 1.90 17.19
C ILE A 57 -15.68 3.14 16.69
N PRO A 58 -17.01 3.26 16.94
CA PRO A 58 -17.74 4.44 16.52
C PRO A 58 -17.27 5.70 17.27
N GLY A 59 -16.94 6.76 16.53
CA GLY A 59 -16.64 8.07 17.11
C GLY A 59 -17.89 8.78 17.63
N THR A 60 -17.72 9.61 18.63
CA THR A 60 -18.79 10.44 19.22
C THR A 60 -18.96 11.75 18.44
N THR A 61 -19.23 11.69 17.14
CA THR A 61 -19.57 12.90 16.40
C THR A 61 -21.06 13.16 16.53
N GLY A 62 -21.43 14.32 17.06
CA GLY A 62 -22.81 14.71 17.37
C GLY A 62 -23.76 14.89 16.16
N ARG A 63 -23.44 14.33 15.01
CA ARG A 63 -24.25 14.35 13.78
C ARG A 63 -24.24 12.97 13.09
N GLY A 64 -25.01 12.01 13.62
CA GLY A 64 -25.28 10.77 12.89
C GLY A 64 -24.10 9.77 12.84
N SER A 65 -24.34 8.64 12.21
CA SER A 65 -23.44 7.51 12.16
C SER A 65 -22.01 7.87 11.72
N SER A 66 -21.06 7.56 12.59
CA SER A 66 -19.65 7.48 12.28
C SER A 66 -19.43 6.68 10.97
N ASN A 67 -18.75 7.27 10.03
CA ASN A 67 -18.53 6.68 8.72
C ASN A 67 -17.03 6.47 8.51
N LEU A 68 -16.59 5.21 8.56
CA LEU A 68 -15.20 4.85 8.33
C LEU A 68 -14.77 5.25 6.91
N ASN A 69 -13.66 5.98 6.79
CA ASN A 69 -13.11 6.37 5.50
C ASN A 69 -12.62 5.14 4.73
N PRO A 70 -13.17 4.85 3.53
CA PRO A 70 -12.77 3.67 2.76
C PRO A 70 -11.27 3.69 2.37
N TYR A 71 -10.66 4.86 2.16
CA TYR A 71 -9.23 4.96 1.84
C TYR A 71 -8.34 4.51 3.00
N LYS A 72 -8.71 4.79 4.26
CA LYS A 72 -8.00 4.25 5.43
C LYS A 72 -8.09 2.73 5.51
N VAL A 73 -9.26 2.17 5.16
CA VAL A 73 -9.45 0.70 5.10
C VAL A 73 -8.56 0.09 4.02
N ILE A 74 -8.55 0.71 2.84
CA ILE A 74 -7.74 0.26 1.70
C ILE A 74 -6.26 0.28 2.07
N GLU A 75 -5.78 1.41 2.62
CA GLU A 75 -4.39 1.57 3.02
C GLU A 75 -3.97 0.50 4.03
N LYS A 76 -4.74 0.36 5.13
CA LYS A 76 -4.43 -0.61 6.18
C LYS A 76 -4.56 -2.05 5.73
N LYS A 77 -5.47 -2.36 4.81
CA LYS A 77 -5.70 -3.74 4.36
C LYS A 77 -4.74 -4.21 3.29
N TYR A 78 -4.26 -3.30 2.41
CA TYR A 78 -3.55 -3.68 1.20
C TYR A 78 -2.19 -3.01 1.03
N ILE A 79 -1.88 -1.92 1.73
CA ILE A 79 -0.67 -1.14 1.49
C ILE A 79 0.27 -1.17 2.70
N LYS A 80 -0.18 -0.69 3.87
CA LYS A 80 0.67 -0.61 5.06
C LYS A 80 -0.14 -0.50 6.35
N ASP A 81 0.45 -0.95 7.45
CA ASP A 81 0.05 -0.60 8.81
C ASP A 81 1.16 0.23 9.49
N GLU A 82 1.09 0.44 10.79
CA GLU A 82 2.08 1.23 11.54
C GLU A 82 3.50 0.64 11.45
N ASN A 83 3.62 -0.68 11.33
CA ASN A 83 4.88 -1.40 11.44
C ASN A 83 5.38 -1.98 10.12
N HIS A 84 4.49 -2.24 9.16
CA HIS A 84 4.80 -3.00 7.95
C HIS A 84 4.27 -2.30 6.71
N VAL A 85 5.01 -2.46 5.62
CA VAL A 85 4.58 -2.15 4.26
C VAL A 85 4.43 -3.46 3.51
N TYR A 86 3.31 -3.66 2.85
CA TYR A 86 2.99 -4.89 2.14
C TYR A 86 2.29 -4.64 0.80
N GLY A 87 2.27 -3.39 0.35
CA GLY A 87 1.70 -2.99 -0.93
C GLY A 87 2.01 -1.57 -1.34
N TYR A 88 1.61 -1.23 -2.56
CA TYR A 88 1.69 0.11 -3.13
C TYR A 88 0.60 0.32 -4.19
N TYR A 89 0.38 1.58 -4.59
CA TYR A 89 -0.52 1.91 -5.70
C TYR A 89 0.14 1.52 -7.02
N GLY A 90 -0.59 0.85 -7.90
CA GLY A 90 -0.13 0.43 -9.22
C GLY A 90 -0.69 1.27 -10.37
N ASP A 91 -0.24 0.97 -11.59
CA ASP A 91 -0.70 1.56 -12.85
C ASP A 91 -0.84 3.09 -12.80
N GLU A 92 -1.91 3.65 -13.36
CA GLU A 92 -2.14 5.11 -13.41
C GLU A 92 -2.19 5.78 -12.04
N TRP A 93 -2.59 5.06 -10.99
CA TRP A 93 -2.59 5.59 -9.62
C TRP A 93 -1.17 5.85 -9.10
N LEU A 94 -0.21 4.98 -9.46
CA LEU A 94 1.20 5.20 -9.15
C LEU A 94 1.77 6.38 -9.93
N LEU A 95 1.51 6.42 -11.25
CA LEU A 95 1.98 7.51 -12.12
C LEU A 95 1.43 8.87 -11.67
N TRP A 96 0.15 8.93 -11.29
CA TRP A 96 -0.46 10.14 -10.73
C TRP A 96 0.17 10.56 -9.41
N LYS A 97 0.43 9.62 -8.49
CA LYS A 97 1.06 9.93 -7.20
C LYS A 97 2.47 10.47 -7.33
N ILE A 98 3.21 10.05 -8.34
CA ILE A 98 4.55 10.55 -8.65
C ILE A 98 4.50 11.85 -9.47
N GLY A 99 3.34 12.20 -10.03
CA GLY A 99 3.16 13.41 -10.84
C GLY A 99 3.48 13.23 -12.33
N ILE A 100 3.56 11.99 -12.82
CA ILE A 100 3.83 11.67 -14.23
C ILE A 100 2.58 11.83 -15.09
N VAL A 101 1.39 11.59 -14.53
CA VAL A 101 0.11 11.83 -15.22
C VAL A 101 -0.76 12.79 -14.41
N PRO A 102 -1.59 13.64 -15.06
CA PRO A 102 -2.38 14.67 -14.37
C PRO A 102 -3.59 14.11 -13.59
N ARG A 103 -4.02 12.88 -13.91
CA ARG A 103 -5.15 12.19 -13.26
C ARG A 103 -4.97 10.68 -13.31
N HIS A 104 -5.69 9.99 -12.45
CA HIS A 104 -5.77 8.52 -12.40
C HIS A 104 -7.12 8.03 -12.93
N SER A 105 -7.23 6.71 -13.15
CA SER A 105 -8.48 6.01 -13.46
C SER A 105 -9.43 5.97 -12.26
N ASP A 106 -10.73 5.72 -12.51
CA ASP A 106 -11.75 5.57 -11.46
C ASP A 106 -11.53 4.31 -10.62
N VAL A 107 -10.96 3.27 -11.22
CA VAL A 107 -10.60 2.03 -10.52
C VAL A 107 -9.20 2.18 -9.92
N MET A 108 -9.12 2.07 -8.61
CA MET A 108 -7.85 2.14 -7.90
C MET A 108 -7.06 0.83 -8.10
N MET A 109 -5.85 0.94 -8.63
CA MET A 109 -4.95 -0.20 -8.81
C MET A 109 -4.01 -0.31 -7.61
N ILE A 110 -3.91 -1.53 -7.05
CA ILE A 110 -3.04 -1.83 -5.90
C ILE A 110 -2.27 -3.11 -6.17
N VAL A 111 -0.98 -3.09 -5.86
CA VAL A 111 -0.10 -4.26 -5.82
C VAL A 111 0.12 -4.61 -4.35
N SER A 112 -0.12 -5.88 -3.95
CA SER A 112 -0.06 -6.24 -2.53
C SER A 112 0.38 -7.69 -2.29
N ASN A 113 1.14 -7.91 -1.21
CA ASN A 113 1.47 -9.25 -0.69
C ASN A 113 0.22 -10.03 -0.24
N HIS A 114 -0.86 -9.32 0.08
CA HIS A 114 -2.11 -9.91 0.55
C HIS A 114 -2.97 -10.48 -0.58
N GLU A 115 -2.55 -10.29 -1.84
CA GLU A 115 -3.18 -10.92 -3.00
C GLU A 115 -2.34 -12.11 -3.50
N LYS A 116 -2.97 -13.27 -3.65
CA LYS A 116 -2.30 -14.51 -4.07
C LYS A 116 -2.55 -14.84 -5.54
N SER A 117 -3.64 -14.32 -6.10
CA SER A 117 -4.00 -14.49 -7.51
C SER A 117 -3.34 -13.43 -8.39
N ARG A 118 -3.42 -13.61 -9.72
CA ARG A 118 -2.92 -12.60 -10.68
C ARG A 118 -3.55 -11.22 -10.49
N GLY A 119 -4.75 -11.20 -9.92
CA GLY A 119 -5.47 -10.00 -9.57
C GLY A 119 -6.98 -10.21 -9.53
N ARG A 120 -7.68 -9.38 -8.78
CA ARG A 120 -9.14 -9.43 -8.64
C ARG A 120 -9.74 -8.05 -8.38
N LYS A 121 -10.98 -7.89 -8.82
CA LYS A 121 -11.78 -6.72 -8.47
C LYS A 121 -12.29 -6.83 -7.03
N VAL A 122 -12.21 -5.75 -6.29
CA VAL A 122 -12.66 -5.62 -4.91
C VAL A 122 -13.40 -4.30 -4.76
N LYS A 123 -14.40 -4.25 -3.89
CA LYS A 123 -15.10 -3.02 -3.53
C LYS A 123 -14.95 -2.75 -2.04
N VAL A 124 -14.51 -1.53 -1.69
CA VAL A 124 -14.41 -1.07 -0.31
C VAL A 124 -15.25 0.20 -0.16
N GLY A 125 -16.40 0.07 0.49
CA GLY A 125 -17.39 1.15 0.50
C GLY A 125 -17.86 1.48 -0.92
N LYS A 126 -17.59 2.71 -1.37
CA LYS A 126 -17.91 3.17 -2.73
C LYS A 126 -16.71 3.13 -3.69
N VAL A 127 -15.54 2.71 -3.23
CA VAL A 127 -14.29 2.69 -4.02
C VAL A 127 -14.14 1.34 -4.70
N ASP A 128 -14.01 1.35 -6.01
CA ASP A 128 -13.70 0.17 -6.81
C ASP A 128 -12.17 -0.01 -6.92
N LEU A 129 -11.70 -1.21 -6.64
CA LEU A 129 -10.29 -1.57 -6.63
C LEU A 129 -10.02 -2.72 -7.59
N TYR A 130 -8.80 -2.74 -8.11
CA TYR A 130 -8.20 -3.96 -8.65
C TYR A 130 -6.93 -4.23 -7.85
N VAL A 131 -6.89 -5.35 -7.14
CA VAL A 131 -5.74 -5.75 -6.33
C VAL A 131 -5.02 -6.86 -7.04
N SER A 132 -3.74 -6.67 -7.31
CA SER A 132 -2.87 -7.65 -7.96
C SER A 132 -1.77 -8.15 -7.02
N LYS A 133 -1.29 -9.36 -7.33
CA LYS A 133 -0.17 -9.97 -6.61
C LYS A 133 1.11 -9.18 -6.86
N ALA A 134 1.91 -8.98 -5.80
CA ALA A 134 3.24 -8.41 -5.89
C ALA A 134 4.20 -9.31 -6.71
N PRO A 135 5.12 -8.73 -7.48
CA PRO A 135 6.14 -9.49 -8.23
C PRO A 135 7.11 -10.22 -7.29
N THR A 136 7.41 -9.63 -6.16
CA THR A 136 8.16 -10.21 -5.04
C THR A 136 7.58 -9.70 -3.73
N GLU A 137 8.03 -10.19 -2.57
CA GLU A 137 7.55 -9.71 -1.27
C GLU A 137 7.92 -8.23 -1.07
N ILE A 138 6.89 -7.41 -0.82
CA ILE A 138 7.02 -5.97 -0.55
C ILE A 138 7.27 -5.76 0.94
N ASN A 139 8.22 -4.89 1.27
CA ASN A 139 8.54 -4.46 2.63
C ASN A 139 8.96 -2.97 2.65
N LYS A 140 9.38 -2.45 3.80
CA LYS A 140 9.80 -1.06 3.95
C LYS A 140 11.03 -0.71 3.14
N GLU A 141 11.94 -1.65 3.00
CA GLU A 141 13.24 -1.45 2.34
C GLU A 141 13.10 -1.40 0.82
N ASN A 142 12.21 -2.22 0.25
CA ASN A 142 12.12 -2.37 -1.21
C ASN A 142 10.92 -1.70 -1.87
N GLN A 143 9.96 -1.18 -1.12
CA GLN A 143 8.74 -0.60 -1.69
C GLN A 143 9.00 0.48 -2.76
N TRP A 144 10.03 1.28 -2.59
CA TRP A 144 10.31 2.41 -3.48
C TRP A 144 10.98 1.97 -4.77
N VAL A 145 11.94 1.05 -4.70
CA VAL A 145 12.55 0.50 -5.92
C VAL A 145 11.55 -0.32 -6.72
N LEU A 146 10.65 -1.05 -6.08
CA LEU A 146 9.58 -1.78 -6.78
C LEU A 146 8.62 -0.83 -7.50
N GLN A 147 8.28 0.31 -6.88
CA GLN A 147 7.48 1.35 -7.53
C GLN A 147 8.22 1.99 -8.70
N LEU A 148 9.53 2.26 -8.58
CA LEU A 148 10.33 2.77 -9.71
C LEU A 148 10.33 1.78 -10.88
N LEU A 149 10.56 0.50 -10.62
CA LEU A 149 10.54 -0.54 -11.66
C LEU A 149 9.16 -0.69 -12.31
N GLU A 150 8.09 -0.52 -11.52
CA GLU A 150 6.72 -0.49 -12.02
C GLU A 150 6.49 0.73 -12.94
N VAL A 151 6.95 1.92 -12.58
CA VAL A 151 6.90 3.11 -13.46
C VAL A 151 7.62 2.85 -14.77
N ILE A 152 8.84 2.31 -14.72
CA ILE A 152 9.62 2.00 -15.93
C ILE A 152 8.94 0.93 -16.80
N ARG A 153 8.19 0.01 -16.18
CA ARG A 153 7.36 -0.97 -16.90
C ARG A 153 6.21 -0.30 -17.64
N LEU A 154 5.54 0.66 -16.99
CA LEU A 154 4.31 1.29 -17.48
C LEU A 154 4.58 2.31 -18.59
N VAL A 155 5.63 3.10 -18.48
CA VAL A 155 5.95 4.18 -19.43
C VAL A 155 7.37 4.05 -19.97
N ASP A 156 7.58 4.52 -21.19
CA ASP A 156 8.96 4.71 -21.68
C ASP A 156 9.53 5.98 -21.07
N VAL A 157 10.34 5.80 -20.04
CA VAL A 157 10.90 6.91 -19.28
C VAL A 157 11.80 7.82 -20.14
N ASN A 158 12.37 7.30 -21.23
CA ASN A 158 13.22 8.07 -22.15
C ASN A 158 12.41 9.05 -23.02
N GLU A 159 11.11 8.80 -23.18
CA GLU A 159 10.19 9.63 -23.96
C GLU A 159 9.40 10.61 -23.08
N LEU A 160 9.60 10.60 -21.76
CA LEU A 160 8.91 11.52 -20.85
C LEU A 160 9.29 12.98 -21.16
N PRO A 161 8.32 13.90 -21.21
CA PRO A 161 8.59 15.33 -21.25
C PRO A 161 9.41 15.80 -20.04
N ASP A 162 10.07 16.94 -20.14
CA ASP A 162 11.01 17.41 -19.12
C ASP A 162 10.40 17.56 -17.72
N MET A 163 9.14 17.97 -17.64
CA MET A 163 8.46 18.13 -16.34
C MET A 163 8.25 16.78 -15.65
N GLU A 164 7.70 15.81 -16.35
CA GLU A 164 7.44 14.45 -15.85
C GLU A 164 8.74 13.70 -15.57
N ARG A 165 9.78 13.95 -16.40
CA ARG A 165 11.14 13.47 -16.17
C ARG A 165 11.69 13.97 -14.85
N ASN A 166 11.56 15.27 -14.56
CA ASN A 166 11.99 15.87 -13.30
C ASN A 166 11.23 15.29 -12.10
N GLN A 167 9.92 14.99 -12.24
CA GLN A 167 9.16 14.31 -11.18
C GLN A 167 9.74 12.93 -10.87
N LEU A 168 10.10 12.16 -11.89
CA LEU A 168 10.72 10.85 -11.70
C LEU A 168 12.10 10.95 -11.06
N VAL A 169 12.92 11.94 -11.47
CA VAL A 169 14.21 12.20 -10.82
C VAL A 169 14.04 12.54 -9.35
N ASN A 170 13.12 13.46 -9.03
CA ASN A 170 12.85 13.82 -7.64
C ASN A 170 12.41 12.61 -6.83
N PHE A 171 11.53 11.75 -7.39
CA PHE A 171 11.13 10.51 -6.74
C PHE A 171 12.32 9.59 -6.44
N ILE A 172 13.27 9.41 -7.40
CA ILE A 172 14.47 8.60 -7.20
C ILE A 172 15.33 9.18 -6.07
N LEU A 173 15.54 10.51 -6.09
CA LEU A 173 16.40 11.21 -5.12
C LEU A 173 15.78 11.21 -3.71
N ASP A 174 14.50 11.55 -3.58
CA ASP A 174 13.78 11.63 -2.30
C ASP A 174 13.72 10.26 -1.61
N GLN A 175 13.53 9.19 -2.39
CA GLN A 175 13.48 7.83 -1.88
C GLN A 175 14.86 7.17 -1.80
N LYS A 176 15.94 7.88 -2.19
CA LYS A 176 17.34 7.40 -2.16
C LYS A 176 17.54 6.07 -2.89
N ILE A 177 16.84 5.87 -4.00
CA ILE A 177 16.92 4.63 -4.77
C ILE A 177 18.27 4.56 -5.48
N THR A 178 18.99 3.46 -5.34
CA THR A 178 20.32 3.26 -5.92
C THR A 178 20.30 2.25 -7.08
N ILE A 179 21.36 2.25 -7.88
CA ILE A 179 21.53 1.24 -8.94
C ILE A 179 21.66 -0.18 -8.35
N THR A 180 22.16 -0.30 -7.11
CA THR A 180 22.24 -1.60 -6.41
C THR A 180 20.85 -2.14 -6.11
N ASP A 181 19.94 -1.28 -5.64
CA ASP A 181 18.55 -1.67 -5.39
C ASP A 181 17.86 -2.12 -6.68
N VAL A 182 18.05 -1.34 -7.75
CA VAL A 182 17.48 -1.67 -9.07
C VAL A 182 17.98 -3.03 -9.57
N ARG A 183 19.30 -3.30 -9.48
CA ARG A 183 19.88 -4.60 -9.89
C ARG A 183 19.32 -5.76 -9.09
N GLN A 184 19.08 -5.58 -7.79
CA GLN A 184 18.58 -6.62 -6.90
C GLN A 184 17.15 -7.04 -7.25
N TYR A 185 16.31 -6.12 -7.74
CA TYR A 185 14.88 -6.38 -7.96
C TYR A 185 14.45 -6.40 -9.43
N CYS A 186 15.33 -6.03 -10.36
CA CYS A 186 14.99 -5.94 -11.78
C CYS A 186 14.56 -7.28 -12.39
N GLU A 187 15.09 -8.41 -11.89
CA GLU A 187 14.77 -9.76 -12.36
C GLU A 187 13.29 -10.17 -12.15
N TYR A 188 12.60 -9.51 -11.23
CA TYR A 188 11.17 -9.75 -10.97
C TYR A 188 10.24 -9.03 -11.97
N PHE A 189 10.81 -8.25 -12.89
CA PHE A 189 10.08 -7.47 -13.88
C PHE A 189 10.40 -7.94 -15.30
N PRO A 190 9.52 -7.66 -16.29
CA PRO A 190 9.78 -8.01 -17.69
C PRO A 190 11.07 -7.38 -18.23
N ASP A 191 11.72 -8.06 -19.19
CA ASP A 191 13.00 -7.63 -19.81
C ASP A 191 13.00 -6.20 -20.36
N VAL A 192 11.83 -5.70 -20.77
CA VAL A 192 11.68 -4.31 -21.23
C VAL A 192 12.12 -3.30 -20.17
N VAL A 193 11.96 -3.62 -18.88
CA VAL A 193 12.37 -2.76 -17.77
C VAL A 193 13.89 -2.62 -17.74
N SER A 194 14.60 -3.76 -17.77
CA SER A 194 16.06 -3.78 -17.81
C SER A 194 16.60 -3.03 -19.04
N LYS A 195 15.98 -3.24 -20.21
CA LYS A 195 16.36 -2.56 -21.44
C LYS A 195 16.20 -1.04 -21.32
N ARG A 196 15.05 -0.55 -20.84
CA ARG A 196 14.78 0.88 -20.67
C ARG A 196 15.75 1.55 -19.68
N ILE A 197 16.17 0.82 -18.63
CA ILE A 197 17.16 1.32 -17.68
C ILE A 197 18.52 1.45 -18.37
N LEU A 198 19.00 0.40 -19.04
CA LEU A 198 20.35 0.37 -19.63
C LEU A 198 20.54 1.31 -20.82
N THR A 199 19.48 1.61 -21.57
CA THR A 199 19.55 2.48 -22.76
C THR A 199 19.15 3.92 -22.48
N GLY A 200 18.80 4.26 -21.24
CA GLY A 200 18.23 5.56 -20.88
C GLY A 200 19.00 6.30 -19.80
N TYR A 201 18.61 7.56 -19.62
CA TYR A 201 19.19 8.47 -18.64
C TYR A 201 18.93 8.05 -17.17
N VAL A 202 18.00 7.14 -16.92
CA VAL A 202 17.74 6.59 -15.56
C VAL A 202 19.00 5.93 -15.00
N TYR A 203 19.77 5.25 -15.85
CA TYR A 203 21.04 4.65 -15.44
C TYR A 203 22.05 5.70 -14.96
N ASP A 204 22.15 6.82 -15.65
CA ASP A 204 23.06 7.92 -15.30
C ASP A 204 22.66 8.56 -13.97
N TRP A 205 21.37 8.75 -13.71
CA TRP A 205 20.90 9.30 -12.44
C TRP A 205 21.15 8.39 -11.26
N LEU A 206 20.87 7.11 -11.41
CA LEU A 206 21.13 6.12 -10.37
C LEU A 206 22.64 6.02 -10.04
N HIS A 207 23.51 6.27 -11.02
CA HIS A 207 24.97 6.31 -10.83
C HIS A 207 25.47 7.63 -10.24
N PHE A 208 24.86 8.74 -10.64
CA PHE A 208 25.24 10.07 -10.13
C PHE A 208 25.05 10.16 -8.61
N TYR A 209 24.01 9.56 -8.10
CA TYR A 209 23.72 9.54 -6.65
C TYR A 209 24.83 8.83 -5.86
N LEU A 210 25.38 7.72 -6.35
CA LEU A 210 26.48 7.01 -5.69
C LEU A 210 27.75 7.86 -5.55
N LYS A 211 28.03 8.74 -6.51
CA LYS A 211 29.24 9.61 -6.48
C LYS A 211 29.12 10.80 -5.53
N HIS A 212 27.90 11.25 -5.21
CA HIS A 212 27.67 12.47 -4.43
C HIS A 212 27.14 12.19 -3.02
N SER A 213 26.73 10.94 -2.70
CA SER A 213 26.31 10.54 -1.36
C SER A 213 27.47 10.12 -0.44
N SER A 214 28.71 10.17 -0.94
CA SER A 214 29.95 9.83 -0.21
C SER A 214 30.70 11.07 0.28
N LEU A 215 30.10 12.23 0.24
CA LEU A 215 30.56 13.48 0.83
C LEU A 215 29.64 13.90 1.98
#